data_c666d15dcee9a955d64397bad36f2900
#
_entry.id   c666d15dcee9a955d64397bad36f2900
#
_cell.length_a   1.000
_cell.length_b   1.000
_cell.length_c   1.000
_cell.angle_alpha   90.00
_cell.angle_beta   90.00
_cell.angle_gamma   90.00
#
_symmetry.space_group_name_H-M   'P 1'
#
loop_
_entity.id
_entity.type
_entity.pdbx_description
1 polymer ?
#
loop_
_entity_poly.entity_id
_entity_poly.type
_entity_poly.pdbx_seq_one_letter_code
_entity_poly.pdbx_strand_id
1 'polypeptide(L)'
;TIPTKKSQVFSTAEDNQTAVTIHVVQGERKQAAQNKSLGRFDLADIPPSPRGMPQIEVTFDLDANGILNVSAKDKATGKEQSIRITASGGLSDADIEQMVQDAEVNAEADKKFEELVAARNTADGMVHAARKTLEEAGEHATDEERAAIESAIAAAEEAVKGDDASAMEAATTTLTEATGGVAQKMYAAQQADEATASDDVSDDIAEDDDVVDAEFEEVKEDKRA
;
A
#
# COMPACT_ATOMS: atom_id res chain seq x y z
N THR A 1 8.44 -26.00 -9.72
CA THR A 1 9.56 -26.82 -9.20
C THR A 1 9.68 -26.61 -7.70
N ILE A 2 9.76 -27.69 -6.94
CA ILE A 2 10.05 -27.69 -5.51
C ILE A 2 11.52 -28.11 -5.31
N PRO A 3 12.24 -27.60 -4.29
CA PRO A 3 11.78 -26.62 -3.31
C PRO A 3 11.62 -25.22 -3.91
N THR A 4 10.76 -24.38 -3.33
CA THR A 4 10.57 -23.00 -3.78
C THR A 4 10.26 -22.07 -2.60
N LYS A 5 10.72 -20.83 -2.70
CA LYS A 5 10.48 -19.79 -1.70
C LYS A 5 10.02 -18.52 -2.39
N LYS A 6 8.94 -17.91 -1.88
CA LYS A 6 8.38 -16.64 -2.34
C LYS A 6 8.04 -15.76 -1.16
N SER A 7 8.31 -14.47 -1.25
CA SER A 7 7.91 -13.50 -0.24
C SER A 7 7.21 -12.30 -0.87
N GLN A 8 6.30 -11.71 -0.10
CA GLN A 8 5.58 -10.49 -0.45
C GLN A 8 5.43 -9.61 0.78
N VAL A 9 5.50 -8.30 0.58
CA VAL A 9 5.31 -7.33 1.66
C VAL A 9 3.88 -6.82 1.63
N PHE A 10 3.25 -6.84 2.80
CA PHE A 10 1.91 -6.33 3.08
C PHE A 10 1.99 -5.20 4.09
N SER A 11 0.89 -4.48 4.28
CA SER A 11 0.78 -3.43 5.29
C SER A 11 -0.55 -3.53 6.03
N THR A 12 -0.74 -2.64 7.03
CA THR A 12 -1.99 -2.54 7.78
C THR A 12 -3.07 -1.81 6.98
N ALA A 13 -4.33 -2.19 7.18
CA ALA A 13 -5.50 -1.59 6.55
C ALA A 13 -6.09 -0.43 7.35
N GLU A 14 -5.86 -0.39 8.67
CA GLU A 14 -6.40 0.60 9.61
C GLU A 14 -5.28 1.31 10.36
N ASP A 15 -5.57 2.54 10.82
CA ASP A 15 -4.67 3.29 11.67
C ASP A 15 -4.54 2.64 13.04
N ASN A 16 -3.32 2.64 13.59
CA ASN A 16 -3.01 2.07 14.90
C ASN A 16 -3.34 0.58 15.04
N GLN A 17 -3.40 -0.16 13.92
CA GLN A 17 -3.60 -1.61 13.92
C GLN A 17 -2.40 -2.32 14.55
N THR A 18 -2.62 -3.06 15.64
CA THR A 18 -1.56 -3.71 16.43
C THR A 18 -1.37 -5.20 16.12
N ALA A 19 -2.22 -5.76 15.26
CA ALA A 19 -2.12 -7.16 14.84
C ALA A 19 -2.61 -7.34 13.39
N VAL A 20 -2.06 -8.32 12.69
CA VAL A 20 -2.53 -8.77 11.38
C VAL A 20 -2.79 -10.27 11.40
N THR A 21 -3.92 -10.68 10.82
CA THR A 21 -4.27 -12.09 10.65
C THR A 21 -3.80 -12.57 9.28
N ILE A 22 -3.00 -13.62 9.25
CA ILE A 22 -2.56 -14.30 8.05
C ILE A 22 -3.43 -15.54 7.84
N HIS A 23 -4.24 -15.54 6.79
CA HIS A 23 -5.09 -16.65 6.38
C HIS A 23 -4.53 -17.28 5.11
N VAL A 24 -4.04 -18.52 5.23
CA VAL A 24 -3.45 -19.28 4.12
C VAL A 24 -4.54 -20.15 3.52
N VAL A 25 -4.73 -19.99 2.21
CA VAL A 25 -5.74 -20.74 1.46
C VAL A 25 -5.13 -21.38 0.22
N GLN A 26 -5.78 -22.43 -0.29
CA GLN A 26 -5.41 -23.12 -1.53
C GLN A 26 -6.62 -23.22 -2.44
N GLY A 27 -6.49 -22.83 -3.70
CA GLY A 27 -7.54 -22.90 -4.73
C GLY A 27 -7.35 -21.86 -5.81
N GLU A 28 -8.26 -21.86 -6.78
CA GLU A 28 -8.20 -21.05 -7.98
C GLU A 28 -9.21 -19.88 -7.97
N ARG A 29 -10.08 -19.80 -6.94
CA ARG A 29 -11.07 -18.72 -6.84
C ARG A 29 -10.45 -17.43 -6.31
N LYS A 30 -10.92 -16.29 -6.77
CA LYS A 30 -10.46 -14.96 -6.33
C LYS A 30 -10.85 -14.64 -4.88
N GLN A 31 -11.93 -15.22 -4.40
CA GLN A 31 -12.39 -15.02 -3.02
C GLN A 31 -11.77 -16.09 -2.10
N ALA A 32 -11.09 -15.68 -1.04
CA ALA A 32 -10.49 -16.58 -0.07
C ALA A 32 -11.50 -17.55 0.57
N ALA A 33 -12.75 -17.10 0.77
CA ALA A 33 -13.82 -17.90 1.35
C ALA A 33 -14.25 -19.09 0.45
N GLN A 34 -13.98 -19.03 -0.85
CA GLN A 34 -14.30 -20.06 -1.83
C GLN A 34 -13.14 -21.08 -2.03
N ASN A 35 -12.03 -20.87 -1.36
CA ASN A 35 -10.86 -21.73 -1.41
C ASN A 35 -10.72 -22.56 -0.13
N LYS A 36 -9.94 -23.61 -0.19
CA LYS A 36 -9.66 -24.47 0.97
C LYS A 36 -8.73 -23.76 1.95
N SER A 37 -9.18 -23.54 3.17
CA SER A 37 -8.33 -23.02 4.24
C SER A 37 -7.28 -24.05 4.64
N LEU A 38 -6.00 -23.69 4.57
CA LEU A 38 -4.87 -24.48 5.01
C LEU A 38 -4.45 -24.15 6.43
N GLY A 39 -4.66 -22.91 6.86
CA GLY A 39 -4.35 -22.47 8.21
C GLY A 39 -4.51 -20.97 8.40
N ARG A 40 -4.48 -20.58 9.69
CA ARG A 40 -4.56 -19.16 10.09
C ARG A 40 -3.67 -18.93 11.30
N PHE A 41 -3.01 -17.78 11.33
CA PHE A 41 -2.24 -17.33 12.48
C PHE A 41 -2.19 -15.80 12.53
N ASP A 42 -1.90 -15.25 13.70
CA ASP A 42 -1.86 -13.81 13.93
C ASP A 42 -0.44 -13.37 14.26
N LEU A 43 0.00 -12.29 13.62
CA LEU A 43 1.18 -11.53 14.01
C LEU A 43 0.70 -10.36 14.87
N ALA A 44 0.95 -10.43 16.16
CA ALA A 44 0.57 -9.42 17.16
C ALA A 44 1.76 -8.50 17.51
N ASP A 45 1.46 -7.49 18.35
CA ASP A 45 2.45 -6.52 18.86
C ASP A 45 3.15 -5.70 17.77
N ILE A 46 2.43 -5.35 16.72
CA ILE A 46 2.86 -4.35 15.75
C ILE A 46 2.72 -2.97 16.42
N PRO A 47 3.76 -2.11 16.38
CA PRO A 47 3.66 -0.76 16.93
C PRO A 47 2.54 0.03 16.26
N PRO A 48 1.71 0.78 17.03
CA PRO A 48 0.69 1.65 16.48
C PRO A 48 1.32 2.64 15.50
N SER A 49 0.78 2.70 14.29
CA SER A 49 1.27 3.55 13.19
C SER A 49 0.11 3.87 12.24
N PRO A 50 0.19 4.92 11.45
CA PRO A 50 -0.76 5.14 10.37
C PRO A 50 -0.84 3.94 9.42
N ARG A 51 -2.03 3.67 8.89
CA ARG A 51 -2.25 2.59 7.91
C ARG A 51 -1.28 2.71 6.73
N GLY A 52 -0.82 1.58 6.22
CA GLY A 52 0.13 1.55 5.11
C GLY A 52 1.60 1.74 5.48
N MET A 53 1.93 2.17 6.72
CA MET A 53 3.31 2.37 7.17
C MET A 53 4.01 1.08 7.62
N PRO A 54 3.38 0.19 8.42
CA PRO A 54 4.00 -1.07 8.80
C PRO A 54 4.30 -1.94 7.58
N GLN A 55 5.46 -2.62 7.58
CA GLN A 55 5.87 -3.53 6.53
C GLN A 55 5.93 -4.95 7.05
N ILE A 56 4.94 -5.75 6.68
CA ILE A 56 4.82 -7.15 7.08
C ILE A 56 5.24 -8.03 5.91
N GLU A 57 6.41 -8.66 6.01
CA GLU A 57 6.90 -9.59 5.01
C GLU A 57 6.34 -10.99 5.28
N VAL A 58 5.52 -11.48 4.36
CA VAL A 58 5.00 -12.86 4.39
C VAL A 58 5.80 -13.71 3.44
N THR A 59 6.38 -14.78 3.96
CA THR A 59 7.22 -15.71 3.20
C THR A 59 6.56 -17.08 3.15
N PHE A 60 6.47 -17.63 1.96
CA PHE A 60 6.05 -19.00 1.68
C PHE A 60 7.30 -19.81 1.31
N ASP A 61 7.58 -20.84 2.07
CA ASP A 61 8.73 -21.73 1.89
C ASP A 61 8.23 -23.18 1.77
N LEU A 62 8.24 -23.70 0.55
CA LEU A 62 7.82 -25.07 0.22
C LEU A 62 9.07 -25.94 0.07
N ASP A 63 9.22 -26.92 0.95
CA ASP A 63 10.35 -27.83 0.94
C ASP A 63 10.19 -28.97 -0.10
N ALA A 64 11.24 -29.77 -0.29
CA ALA A 64 11.24 -30.90 -1.22
C ALA A 64 10.27 -32.03 -0.83
N ASN A 65 9.77 -32.06 0.42
CA ASN A 65 8.80 -33.04 0.91
C ASN A 65 7.36 -32.53 0.79
N GLY A 66 7.14 -31.34 0.21
CA GLY A 66 5.82 -30.73 0.08
C GLY A 66 5.31 -30.10 1.38
N ILE A 67 6.19 -29.84 2.35
CA ILE A 67 5.82 -29.12 3.58
C ILE A 67 5.93 -27.64 3.31
N LEU A 68 4.83 -26.91 3.54
CA LEU A 68 4.74 -25.48 3.39
C LEU A 68 4.91 -24.78 4.76
N ASN A 69 5.97 -24.00 4.89
CA ASN A 69 6.15 -23.09 6.01
C ASN A 69 5.74 -21.68 5.57
N VAL A 70 4.81 -21.07 6.28
CA VAL A 70 4.41 -19.69 6.06
C VAL A 70 4.80 -18.87 7.27
N SER A 71 5.65 -17.87 7.07
CA SER A 71 6.05 -16.94 8.12
C SER A 71 5.65 -15.51 7.79
N ALA A 72 5.29 -14.75 8.82
CA ALA A 72 5.02 -13.33 8.72
C ALA A 72 5.95 -12.58 9.68
N LYS A 73 6.68 -11.60 9.16
CA LYS A 73 7.67 -10.82 9.91
C LYS A 73 7.41 -9.34 9.76
N ASP A 74 7.28 -8.64 10.88
CA ASP A 74 7.33 -7.18 10.91
C ASP A 74 8.79 -6.70 10.72
N LYS A 75 9.04 -5.95 9.65
CA LYS A 75 10.39 -5.45 9.32
C LYS A 75 10.89 -4.42 10.33
N ALA A 76 10.01 -3.68 10.98
CA ALA A 76 10.39 -2.63 11.93
C ALA A 76 10.84 -3.22 13.27
N THR A 77 10.10 -4.18 13.81
CA THR A 77 10.37 -4.78 15.12
C THR A 77 11.18 -6.07 15.05
N GLY A 78 11.19 -6.71 13.86
CA GLY A 78 11.80 -8.02 13.68
C GLY A 78 10.96 -9.18 14.26
N LYS A 79 9.77 -8.90 14.82
CA LYS A 79 8.86 -9.94 15.32
C LYS A 79 8.38 -10.82 14.18
N GLU A 80 8.34 -12.11 14.43
CA GLU A 80 7.97 -13.13 13.43
C GLU A 80 7.07 -14.17 14.06
N GLN A 81 6.06 -14.60 13.31
CA GLN A 81 5.21 -15.75 13.58
C GLN A 81 5.14 -16.64 12.35
N SER A 82 4.96 -17.93 12.55
CA SER A 82 4.90 -18.89 11.45
C SER A 82 3.95 -20.04 11.72
N ILE A 83 3.48 -20.64 10.63
CA ILE A 83 2.71 -21.89 10.64
C ILE A 83 3.36 -22.88 9.69
N ARG A 84 3.34 -24.15 10.09
CA ARG A 84 3.78 -25.27 9.26
C ARG A 84 2.58 -26.09 8.81
N ILE A 85 2.45 -26.24 7.50
CA ILE A 85 1.36 -26.94 6.82
C ILE A 85 1.95 -28.18 6.14
N THR A 86 1.47 -29.36 6.55
CA THR A 86 1.97 -30.63 6.01
C THR A 86 1.15 -31.09 4.81
N ALA A 87 1.77 -31.80 3.88
CA ALA A 87 1.14 -32.33 2.67
C ALA A 87 -0.08 -33.24 2.93
N SER A 88 -0.18 -33.83 4.12
CA SER A 88 -1.31 -34.70 4.50
C SER A 88 -2.67 -33.99 4.60
N GLY A 89 -2.68 -32.65 4.60
CA GLY A 89 -3.89 -31.82 4.53
C GLY A 89 -4.27 -31.37 3.13
N GLY A 90 -3.58 -31.85 2.09
CA GLY A 90 -3.78 -31.44 0.68
C GLY A 90 -5.15 -31.83 0.11
N LEU A 91 -5.39 -31.36 -1.11
CA LEU A 91 -6.56 -31.71 -1.94
C LEU A 91 -6.32 -33.05 -2.60
N SER A 92 -7.39 -33.85 -2.79
CA SER A 92 -7.35 -34.98 -3.71
C SER A 92 -7.38 -34.52 -5.16
N ASP A 93 -6.96 -35.39 -6.10
CA ASP A 93 -7.02 -35.04 -7.54
C ASP A 93 -8.45 -34.66 -7.97
N ALA A 94 -9.47 -35.34 -7.43
CA ALA A 94 -10.85 -35.04 -7.70
C ALA A 94 -11.29 -33.65 -7.14
N ASP A 95 -10.80 -33.29 -5.95
CA ASP A 95 -11.05 -31.96 -5.38
C ASP A 95 -10.40 -30.86 -6.23
N ILE A 96 -9.20 -31.13 -6.75
CA ILE A 96 -8.47 -30.21 -7.64
C ILE A 96 -9.25 -29.98 -8.93
N GLU A 97 -9.69 -31.08 -9.60
CA GLU A 97 -10.49 -30.99 -10.82
C GLU A 97 -11.80 -30.21 -10.60
N GLN A 98 -12.48 -30.47 -9.49
CA GLN A 98 -13.69 -29.75 -9.15
C GLN A 98 -13.41 -28.26 -8.90
N MET A 99 -12.36 -27.91 -8.16
CA MET A 99 -12.00 -26.51 -7.92
C MET A 99 -11.64 -25.76 -9.20
N VAL A 100 -10.96 -26.41 -10.15
CA VAL A 100 -10.65 -25.82 -11.45
C VAL A 100 -11.93 -25.56 -12.24
N GLN A 101 -12.85 -26.52 -12.30
CA GLN A 101 -14.13 -26.36 -12.97
C GLN A 101 -14.97 -25.26 -12.32
N ASP A 102 -15.04 -25.21 -10.99
CA ASP A 102 -15.74 -24.17 -10.24
C ASP A 102 -15.15 -22.78 -10.51
N ALA A 103 -13.83 -22.66 -10.65
CA ALA A 103 -13.17 -21.42 -11.02
C ALA A 103 -13.50 -20.97 -12.44
N GLU A 104 -13.53 -21.90 -13.42
CA GLU A 104 -13.91 -21.60 -14.80
C GLU A 104 -15.36 -21.14 -14.90
N VAL A 105 -16.29 -21.85 -14.25
CA VAL A 105 -17.73 -21.51 -14.27
C VAL A 105 -17.99 -20.15 -13.63
N ASN A 106 -17.24 -19.79 -12.60
CA ASN A 106 -17.43 -18.54 -11.86
C ASN A 106 -16.47 -17.41 -12.28
N ALA A 107 -15.66 -17.60 -13.33
CA ALA A 107 -14.64 -16.66 -13.74
C ALA A 107 -15.14 -15.22 -13.96
N GLU A 108 -16.33 -15.07 -14.58
CA GLU A 108 -16.95 -13.74 -14.77
C GLU A 108 -17.42 -13.10 -13.45
N ALA A 109 -17.99 -13.92 -12.55
CA ALA A 109 -18.45 -13.45 -11.26
C ALA A 109 -17.24 -13.03 -10.38
N ASP A 110 -16.19 -13.83 -10.41
CA ASP A 110 -14.94 -13.54 -9.70
C ASP A 110 -14.26 -12.28 -10.24
N LYS A 111 -14.26 -12.06 -11.55
CA LYS A 111 -13.75 -10.84 -12.17
C LYS A 111 -14.53 -9.60 -11.73
N LYS A 112 -15.85 -9.65 -11.75
CA LYS A 112 -16.70 -8.56 -11.28
C LYS A 112 -16.47 -8.27 -9.79
N PHE A 113 -16.30 -9.31 -9.00
CA PHE A 113 -15.96 -9.16 -7.58
C PHE A 113 -14.59 -8.49 -7.38
N GLU A 114 -13.58 -8.88 -8.16
CA GLU A 114 -12.25 -8.28 -8.12
C GLU A 114 -12.30 -6.78 -8.50
N GLU A 115 -13.03 -6.44 -9.57
CA GLU A 115 -13.26 -5.05 -10.00
C GLU A 115 -13.97 -4.24 -8.92
N LEU A 116 -15.03 -4.81 -8.31
CA LEU A 116 -15.76 -4.16 -7.21
C LEU A 116 -14.86 -3.90 -6.00
N VAL A 117 -14.06 -4.89 -5.58
CA VAL A 117 -13.14 -4.75 -4.44
C VAL A 117 -12.03 -3.74 -4.75
N ALA A 118 -11.49 -3.74 -5.97
CA ALA A 118 -10.50 -2.78 -6.41
C ALA A 118 -11.04 -1.35 -6.37
N ALA A 119 -12.24 -1.12 -6.92
CA ALA A 119 -12.91 0.18 -6.88
C ALA A 119 -13.18 0.65 -5.45
N ARG A 120 -13.66 -0.26 -4.58
CA ARG A 120 -13.90 0.02 -3.16
C ARG A 120 -12.63 0.44 -2.42
N ASN A 121 -11.55 -0.31 -2.60
CA ASN A 121 -10.26 -0.01 -1.96
C ASN A 121 -9.68 1.32 -2.46
N THR A 122 -9.83 1.62 -3.76
CA THR A 122 -9.39 2.90 -4.34
C THR A 122 -10.19 4.06 -3.77
N ALA A 123 -11.51 3.94 -3.71
CA ALA A 123 -12.39 4.96 -3.14
C ALA A 123 -12.08 5.22 -1.66
N ASP A 124 -11.91 4.16 -0.85
CA ASP A 124 -11.57 4.26 0.57
C ASP A 124 -10.20 4.93 0.78
N GLY A 125 -9.20 4.55 -0.02
CA GLY A 125 -7.89 5.20 -0.02
C GLY A 125 -7.98 6.69 -0.35
N MET A 126 -8.82 7.06 -1.33
CA MET A 126 -9.01 8.44 -1.77
C MET A 126 -9.75 9.28 -0.71
N VAL A 127 -10.76 8.71 -0.05
CA VAL A 127 -11.45 9.34 1.10
C VAL A 127 -10.46 9.65 2.22
N HIS A 128 -9.59 8.70 2.56
CA HIS A 128 -8.56 8.93 3.58
C HIS A 128 -7.57 10.03 3.17
N ALA A 129 -7.09 10.02 1.93
CA ALA A 129 -6.20 11.04 1.41
C ALA A 129 -6.86 12.43 1.38
N ALA A 130 -8.14 12.51 0.99
CA ALA A 130 -8.90 13.75 0.97
C ALA A 130 -9.07 14.36 2.36
N ARG A 131 -9.38 13.54 3.37
CA ARG A 131 -9.47 13.99 4.77
C ARG A 131 -8.14 14.56 5.26
N LYS A 132 -7.04 13.85 4.98
CA LYS A 132 -5.71 14.31 5.32
C LYS A 132 -5.37 15.63 4.61
N THR A 133 -5.70 15.77 3.32
CA THR A 133 -5.54 17.03 2.59
C THR A 133 -6.31 18.17 3.22
N LEU A 134 -7.54 17.94 3.70
CA LEU A 134 -8.33 18.95 4.41
C LEU A 134 -7.71 19.38 5.75
N GLU A 135 -7.15 18.42 6.49
CA GLU A 135 -6.44 18.72 7.75
C GLU A 135 -5.17 19.55 7.51
N GLU A 136 -4.39 19.17 6.50
CA GLU A 136 -3.12 19.81 6.16
C GLU A 136 -3.32 21.17 5.45
N ALA A 137 -4.44 21.35 4.74
CA ALA A 137 -4.70 22.55 3.97
C ALA A 137 -4.81 23.82 4.84
N GLY A 138 -5.22 23.71 6.10
CA GLY A 138 -5.31 24.85 6.99
C GLY A 138 -6.02 26.06 6.33
N GLU A 139 -5.38 27.19 6.26
CA GLU A 139 -5.91 28.42 5.66
C GLU A 139 -5.80 28.45 4.11
N HIS A 140 -5.13 27.47 3.49
CA HIS A 140 -4.95 27.41 2.03
C HIS A 140 -6.21 26.95 1.28
N ALA A 141 -7.18 26.33 1.96
CA ALA A 141 -8.46 25.95 1.40
C ALA A 141 -9.55 26.97 1.78
N THR A 142 -10.28 27.46 0.80
CA THR A 142 -11.46 28.31 1.04
C THR A 142 -12.61 27.50 1.63
N ASP A 143 -13.57 28.17 2.25
CA ASP A 143 -14.77 27.52 2.81
C ASP A 143 -15.58 26.78 1.74
N GLU A 144 -15.62 27.30 0.50
CA GLU A 144 -16.29 26.66 -0.63
C GLU A 144 -15.57 25.38 -1.06
N GLU A 145 -14.24 25.38 -1.11
CA GLU A 145 -13.43 24.19 -1.45
C GLU A 145 -13.54 23.14 -0.36
N ARG A 146 -13.54 23.53 0.92
CA ARG A 146 -13.76 22.59 2.04
C ARG A 146 -15.12 21.92 1.92
N ALA A 147 -16.18 22.69 1.73
CA ALA A 147 -17.52 22.15 1.57
C ALA A 147 -17.65 21.22 0.36
N ALA A 148 -17.00 21.56 -0.75
CA ALA A 148 -16.99 20.71 -1.95
C ALA A 148 -16.29 19.37 -1.69
N ILE A 149 -15.12 19.37 -1.04
CA ILE A 149 -14.38 18.15 -0.69
C ILE A 149 -15.16 17.30 0.33
N GLU A 150 -15.74 17.91 1.38
CA GLU A 150 -16.57 17.20 2.36
C GLU A 150 -17.79 16.55 1.71
N SER A 151 -18.45 17.24 0.78
CA SER A 151 -19.56 16.69 0.01
C SER A 151 -19.12 15.51 -0.87
N ALA A 152 -17.96 15.61 -1.53
CA ALA A 152 -17.40 14.55 -2.36
C ALA A 152 -16.95 13.33 -1.51
N ILE A 153 -16.40 13.56 -0.30
CA ILE A 153 -16.11 12.50 0.67
C ILE A 153 -17.38 11.75 1.04
N ALA A 154 -18.44 12.46 1.42
CA ALA A 154 -19.71 11.84 1.80
C ALA A 154 -20.32 11.00 0.64
N ALA A 155 -20.23 11.51 -0.58
CA ALA A 155 -20.69 10.78 -1.78
C ALA A 155 -19.86 9.51 -2.03
N ALA A 156 -18.54 9.57 -1.86
CA ALA A 156 -17.66 8.41 -2.02
C ALA A 156 -17.91 7.36 -0.94
N GLU A 157 -18.08 7.77 0.32
CA GLU A 157 -18.42 6.87 1.44
C GLU A 157 -19.77 6.17 1.25
N GLU A 158 -20.75 6.86 0.66
CA GLU A 158 -22.04 6.24 0.35
C GLU A 158 -21.91 5.25 -0.81
N ALA A 159 -21.15 5.59 -1.86
CA ALA A 159 -20.88 4.70 -2.98
C ALA A 159 -20.19 3.40 -2.52
N VAL A 160 -19.21 3.49 -1.60
CA VAL A 160 -18.47 2.34 -1.04
C VAL A 160 -19.37 1.33 -0.33
N LYS A 161 -20.51 1.73 0.21
CA LYS A 161 -21.49 0.83 0.84
C LYS A 161 -22.30 0.00 -0.17
N GLY A 162 -22.33 0.46 -1.42
CA GLY A 162 -23.02 -0.24 -2.51
C GLY A 162 -22.18 -1.36 -3.15
N ASP A 163 -22.74 -1.95 -4.20
CA ASP A 163 -22.12 -3.02 -4.99
C ASP A 163 -21.93 -2.60 -6.47
N ASP A 164 -21.85 -1.29 -6.74
CA ASP A 164 -21.65 -0.73 -8.08
C ASP A 164 -20.25 -0.13 -8.21
N ALA A 165 -19.36 -0.84 -8.87
CA ALA A 165 -17.97 -0.40 -9.10
C ALA A 165 -17.92 0.91 -9.90
N SER A 166 -18.81 1.11 -10.89
CA SER A 166 -18.83 2.32 -11.71
C SER A 166 -19.23 3.55 -10.89
N ALA A 167 -20.18 3.40 -9.97
CA ALA A 167 -20.56 4.48 -9.04
C ALA A 167 -19.41 4.86 -8.10
N MET A 168 -18.63 3.88 -7.62
CA MET A 168 -17.43 4.11 -6.80
C MET A 168 -16.35 4.84 -7.59
N GLU A 169 -16.09 4.43 -8.84
CA GLU A 169 -15.12 5.08 -9.72
C GLU A 169 -15.50 6.53 -10.04
N ALA A 170 -16.78 6.78 -10.33
CA ALA A 170 -17.29 8.13 -10.58
C ALA A 170 -17.14 9.04 -9.33
N ALA A 171 -17.49 8.53 -8.15
CA ALA A 171 -17.35 9.25 -6.90
C ALA A 171 -15.86 9.52 -6.57
N THR A 172 -14.97 8.56 -6.84
CA THR A 172 -13.52 8.72 -6.66
C THR A 172 -12.96 9.79 -7.60
N THR A 173 -13.41 9.83 -8.85
CA THR A 173 -13.01 10.86 -9.83
C THR A 173 -13.44 12.25 -9.34
N THR A 174 -14.70 12.40 -8.93
CA THR A 174 -15.21 13.66 -8.37
C THR A 174 -14.41 14.12 -7.15
N LEU A 175 -14.05 13.20 -6.27
CA LEU A 175 -13.24 13.50 -5.08
C LEU A 175 -11.83 13.92 -5.45
N THR A 176 -11.21 13.27 -6.45
CA THR A 176 -9.89 13.63 -6.97
C THR A 176 -9.89 15.04 -7.57
N GLU A 177 -10.92 15.39 -8.34
CA GLU A 177 -11.07 16.73 -8.91
C GLU A 177 -11.23 17.80 -7.84
N ALA A 178 -12.08 17.53 -6.82
CA ALA A 178 -12.30 18.46 -5.72
C ALA A 178 -11.04 18.72 -4.88
N THR A 179 -10.23 17.69 -4.65
CA THR A 179 -8.98 17.80 -3.86
C THR A 179 -7.83 18.40 -4.65
N GLY A 180 -7.80 18.24 -5.98
CA GLY A 180 -6.68 18.65 -6.85
C GLY A 180 -6.36 20.13 -6.76
N GLY A 181 -7.36 21.01 -6.70
CA GLY A 181 -7.18 22.46 -6.59
C GLY A 181 -6.51 22.87 -5.26
N VAL A 182 -6.90 22.27 -4.17
CA VAL A 182 -6.33 22.56 -2.85
C VAL A 182 -4.91 22.02 -2.75
N ALA A 183 -4.65 20.83 -3.24
CA ALA A 183 -3.31 20.25 -3.26
C ALA A 183 -2.31 21.10 -4.07
N GLN A 184 -2.73 21.68 -5.20
CA GLN A 184 -1.90 22.59 -5.99
C GLN A 184 -1.58 23.88 -5.22
N LYS A 185 -2.54 24.44 -4.49
CA LYS A 185 -2.32 25.66 -3.68
C LYS A 185 -1.35 25.40 -2.52
N MET A 186 -1.49 24.26 -1.86
CA MET A 186 -0.57 23.85 -0.78
C MET A 186 0.85 23.70 -1.29
N TYR A 187 1.03 23.03 -2.44
CA TYR A 187 2.33 22.86 -3.07
C TYR A 187 2.96 24.19 -3.49
N ALA A 188 2.16 25.10 -4.06
CA ALA A 188 2.63 26.44 -4.43
C ALA A 188 3.03 27.28 -3.20
N ALA A 189 2.30 27.17 -2.10
CA ALA A 189 2.63 27.85 -0.83
C ALA A 189 3.94 27.31 -0.24
N GLN A 190 4.12 25.99 -0.22
CA GLN A 190 5.35 25.36 0.26
C GLN A 190 6.59 25.78 -0.54
N GLN A 191 6.46 25.85 -1.87
CA GLN A 191 7.56 26.35 -2.72
C GLN A 191 7.89 27.83 -2.46
N ALA A 192 6.88 28.66 -2.17
CA ALA A 192 7.10 30.05 -1.84
C ALA A 192 7.83 30.22 -0.50
N ASP A 193 7.49 29.40 0.49
CA ASP A 193 8.14 29.39 1.80
C ASP A 193 9.60 28.90 1.70
N GLU A 194 9.88 27.87 0.91
CA GLU A 194 11.24 27.39 0.66
C GLU A 194 12.08 28.42 -0.12
N ALA A 195 11.50 29.14 -1.05
CA ALA A 195 12.18 30.21 -1.80
C ALA A 195 12.54 31.40 -0.89
N THR A 196 11.66 31.77 0.03
CA THR A 196 11.92 32.87 0.99
C THR A 196 12.95 32.46 2.06
N ALA A 197 12.96 31.17 2.48
CA ALA A 197 13.95 30.66 3.43
C ALA A 197 15.36 30.57 2.83
N SER A 198 15.49 30.41 1.50
CA SER A 198 16.81 30.41 0.84
C SER A 198 17.35 31.81 0.57
N ASP A 199 16.51 32.84 0.56
CA ASP A 199 16.92 34.24 0.34
C ASP A 199 17.43 34.90 1.63
N ASP A 200 16.95 34.43 2.81
CA ASP A 200 17.33 34.94 4.14
C ASP A 200 18.71 34.43 4.64
N VAL A 201 19.27 33.42 3.94
CA VAL A 201 20.61 32.86 4.26
C VAL A 201 21.74 33.55 3.51
N SER A 202 21.43 34.43 2.52
CA SER A 202 22.44 35.08 1.68
C SER A 202 22.90 36.43 2.15
N ASP A 203 22.36 36.99 3.25
CA ASP A 203 22.69 38.36 3.69
C ASP A 203 23.63 38.43 4.93
N ASP A 204 24.15 37.28 5.42
CA ASP A 204 25.11 37.25 6.56
C ASP A 204 26.42 36.51 6.24
N ILE A 205 26.99 36.72 5.03
CA ILE A 205 28.40 36.40 4.75
C ILE A 205 29.16 37.70 4.65
N ALA A 206 29.55 38.23 5.82
CA ALA A 206 30.62 39.21 5.92
C ALA A 206 31.89 38.65 5.30
N GLU A 207 32.53 39.51 4.49
CA GLU A 207 33.82 39.34 3.87
C GLU A 207 34.86 38.69 4.81
N ASP A 208 35.27 37.46 4.51
CA ASP A 208 36.56 36.95 4.94
C ASP A 208 37.30 36.38 3.72
N ASP A 209 38.27 37.18 3.30
CA ASP A 209 39.11 37.09 2.13
C ASP A 209 40.20 36.01 2.40
N ASP A 210 39.91 34.73 2.17
CA ASP A 210 40.96 33.71 2.07
C ASP A 210 40.59 32.63 1.03
N VAL A 211 40.81 32.97 -0.22
CA VAL A 211 40.62 32.06 -1.36
C VAL A 211 41.81 31.09 -1.39
N VAL A 212 41.63 29.87 -0.91
CA VAL A 212 42.56 28.78 -1.16
C VAL A 212 42.22 28.11 -2.50
N ASP A 213 43.07 28.40 -3.48
CA ASP A 213 43.06 27.84 -4.82
C ASP A 213 43.33 26.31 -4.74
N ALA A 214 42.32 25.48 -4.94
CA ALA A 214 42.48 24.04 -4.97
C ALA A 214 42.78 23.60 -6.42
N GLU A 215 44.04 23.34 -6.70
CA GLU A 215 44.51 22.70 -7.95
C GLU A 215 43.91 21.29 -8.09
N PHE A 216 43.11 21.10 -9.12
CA PHE A 216 42.60 19.80 -9.51
C PHE A 216 43.66 19.06 -10.34
N GLU A 217 44.29 18.04 -9.81
CA GLU A 217 45.21 17.17 -10.51
C GLU A 217 44.47 16.02 -11.21
N GLU A 218 44.46 16.03 -12.54
CA GLU A 218 43.86 15.03 -13.42
C GLU A 218 44.73 13.74 -13.40
N VAL A 219 44.22 12.67 -12.78
CA VAL A 219 44.87 11.35 -12.80
C VAL A 219 44.56 10.66 -14.12
N LYS A 220 45.55 10.55 -15.02
CA LYS A 220 45.48 9.74 -16.25
C LYS A 220 45.51 8.24 -15.91
N GLU A 221 44.46 7.53 -16.28
CA GLU A 221 44.46 6.06 -16.33
C GLU A 221 45.51 5.53 -17.33
N ASP A 222 46.47 4.80 -16.79
CA ASP A 222 47.50 4.10 -17.56
C ASP A 222 46.99 2.70 -17.93
N LYS A 223 46.69 2.50 -19.23
CA LYS A 223 46.45 1.17 -19.84
C LYS A 223 47.75 0.42 -19.90
N ARG A 224 47.84 -0.74 -19.24
CA ARG A 224 48.76 -1.82 -19.61
C ARG A 224 48.18 -3.21 -19.37
N ALA A 225 48.05 -3.89 -20.51
CA ALA A 225 48.31 -5.24 -20.93
C ALA A 225 47.59 -6.37 -20.19
#